data_4301fbc2eff07d84172909baddac123a
#
_entry.id   4301fbc2eff07d84172909baddac123a
#
_cell.length_a   1.000
_cell.length_b   1.000
_cell.length_c   1.000
_cell.angle_alpha   90.00
_cell.angle_beta   90.00
_cell.angle_gamma   90.00
#
_symmetry.space_group_name_H-M   'P 1'
#
loop_
_entity.id
_entity.type
_entity.pdbx_description
1 polymer ?
#
loop_
_entity_poly.entity_id
_entity_poly.type
_entity_poly.pdbx_seq_one_letter_code
_entity_poly.pdbx_strand_id
1 'polypeptide(L)'
;DDEEFKPFMSYLTSQGLWTQWYDTNSSFNESKAAWLRDEEHGRIHSSVFVNYGNNGKRMNSWALANGYDPYKEVFAGIEANQTGFRSSGGVDQGYASKENHSPLTSIALFTPSDHYQRGLDDNIQEITGRTDSARPFMQQQPYQWMIAQRERMYFSGMKQDVTQTGSANGQANPAVGVKGSGWVGVADFAPARSVIQGSNFWTNFSTGKGMRSYTKGAVSNTSEWSDMGAQSILPSWQWWIAGQGGTTLKADFDYGEEPRVDLQGKEVALPYSPVGAYQGGNSLVLYGQAQQAQTIRLYKTNLDVKGNSTAEVVWRAKDASTKARLALVFADKPGEVVTLSLGAASTDGWKDSLVDLSDFQGRTIATMGLQVEGSGDVQVNVGKLAVSDESATPAIPAGFRIDELTTDGEMNVSWQKADFASVDSYILEAVDASGNVHHLAQAYGDSRYVKKVDLEGSYMLRLRAVGKDGSISQPAELVVNRSALPSELTYATAKDSNGNFTQAATSGQVELSWKAPASGTPTG
;
A
#
# COMPACT_ATOMS: atom_id res chain seq x y z
N ASP A 1 -8.54 34.04 3.77
CA ASP A 1 -8.94 35.04 2.80
C ASP A 1 -8.72 34.53 1.39
N ASP A 2 -9.76 34.64 0.54
CA ASP A 2 -9.71 34.18 -0.85
C ASP A 2 -8.63 34.90 -1.65
N GLU A 3 -8.40 36.17 -1.31
CA GLU A 3 -7.40 37.04 -1.94
C GLU A 3 -5.96 36.55 -1.75
N GLU A 4 -5.66 35.89 -0.64
CA GLU A 4 -4.32 35.33 -0.37
C GLU A 4 -4.24 33.85 -0.76
N PHE A 5 -5.34 33.12 -0.65
CA PHE A 5 -5.38 31.69 -0.86
C PHE A 5 -5.30 31.31 -2.34
N LYS A 6 -6.02 31.99 -3.21
CA LYS A 6 -5.99 31.71 -4.65
C LYS A 6 -4.62 31.90 -5.29
N PRO A 7 -3.87 33.02 -5.05
CA PRO A 7 -2.50 33.15 -5.55
C PRO A 7 -1.57 32.04 -5.06
N PHE A 8 -1.69 31.67 -3.79
CA PHE A 8 -0.89 30.59 -3.22
C PHE A 8 -1.18 29.24 -3.89
N MET A 9 -2.43 28.90 -4.08
CA MET A 9 -2.83 27.66 -4.75
C MET A 9 -2.45 27.65 -6.24
N SER A 10 -2.58 28.79 -6.92
CA SER A 10 -2.11 28.95 -8.28
C SER A 10 -0.60 28.74 -8.39
N TYR A 11 0.17 29.29 -7.44
CA TYR A 11 1.60 29.03 -7.36
C TYR A 11 1.92 27.54 -7.18
N LEU A 12 1.29 26.85 -6.23
CA LEU A 12 1.51 25.39 -6.02
C LEU A 12 1.17 24.58 -7.28
N THR A 13 0.07 24.89 -7.93
CA THR A 13 -0.34 24.23 -9.17
C THR A 13 0.65 24.49 -10.30
N SER A 14 1.21 25.72 -10.39
CA SER A 14 2.24 26.07 -11.37
C SER A 14 3.57 25.36 -11.14
N GLN A 15 3.85 24.95 -9.90
CA GLN A 15 5.02 24.12 -9.56
C GLN A 15 4.84 22.63 -9.89
N GLY A 16 3.73 22.25 -10.54
CA GLY A 16 3.45 20.88 -10.94
C GLY A 16 2.76 20.03 -9.86
N LEU A 17 2.37 20.60 -8.73
CA LEU A 17 1.57 19.90 -7.74
C LEU A 17 0.14 19.74 -8.24
N TRP A 18 -0.40 18.54 -8.12
CA TRP A 18 -1.82 18.32 -8.37
C TRP A 18 -2.64 18.76 -7.15
N THR A 19 -3.50 19.75 -7.33
CA THR A 19 -4.29 20.37 -6.28
C THR A 19 -5.77 20.17 -6.51
N GLN A 20 -6.55 20.02 -5.44
CA GLN A 20 -7.99 19.83 -5.53
C GLN A 20 -8.71 20.74 -4.52
N TRP A 21 -9.69 21.49 -5.00
CA TRP A 21 -10.58 22.29 -4.17
C TRP A 21 -11.78 21.48 -3.67
N TYR A 22 -12.12 21.63 -2.40
CA TYR A 22 -13.35 21.10 -1.80
C TYR A 22 -14.09 22.21 -1.04
N ASP A 23 -15.40 22.24 -1.22
CA ASP A 23 -16.35 22.98 -0.39
C ASP A 23 -17.66 22.19 -0.25
N THR A 24 -18.62 22.72 0.51
CA THR A 24 -19.92 22.07 0.77
C THR A 24 -20.89 22.11 -0.42
N ASN A 25 -20.53 22.75 -1.53
CA ASN A 25 -21.41 22.85 -2.70
C ASN A 25 -21.49 21.52 -3.45
N SER A 26 -22.69 20.99 -3.61
CA SER A 26 -22.98 19.74 -4.32
C SER A 26 -23.25 19.93 -5.83
N SER A 27 -22.96 21.09 -6.38
CA SER A 27 -23.14 21.39 -7.80
C SER A 27 -21.82 21.87 -8.41
N PHE A 28 -21.54 21.47 -9.64
CA PHE A 28 -20.51 22.09 -10.45
C PHE A 28 -21.16 23.20 -11.29
N ASN A 29 -20.84 24.43 -10.95
CA ASN A 29 -21.40 25.67 -11.51
C ASN A 29 -20.33 26.76 -11.57
N GLU A 30 -20.69 27.97 -11.98
CA GLU A 30 -19.78 29.11 -12.08
C GLU A 30 -19.00 29.37 -10.77
N SER A 31 -19.69 29.39 -9.64
CA SER A 31 -19.07 29.61 -8.32
C SER A 31 -18.00 28.56 -7.98
N LYS A 32 -18.26 27.29 -8.26
CA LYS A 32 -17.29 26.21 -8.04
C LYS A 32 -16.15 26.26 -9.06
N ALA A 33 -16.45 26.59 -10.31
CA ALA A 33 -15.47 26.67 -11.39
C ALA A 33 -14.48 27.82 -11.21
N ALA A 34 -14.88 28.89 -10.52
CA ALA A 34 -14.00 29.99 -10.13
C ALA A 34 -12.85 29.58 -9.19
N TRP A 35 -12.92 28.36 -8.61
CA TRP A 35 -11.82 27.75 -7.86
C TRP A 35 -10.90 26.88 -8.71
N LEU A 36 -11.28 26.59 -9.96
CA LEU A 36 -10.39 25.94 -10.93
C LEU A 36 -9.51 26.95 -11.66
N ARG A 37 -10.12 28.03 -12.10
CA ARG A 37 -9.45 29.11 -12.82
C ARG A 37 -10.30 30.38 -12.81
N ASP A 38 -9.64 31.51 -12.82
CA ASP A 38 -10.24 32.82 -13.05
C ASP A 38 -9.34 33.70 -13.94
N GLU A 39 -9.83 34.90 -14.31
CA GLU A 39 -9.08 35.81 -15.17
C GLU A 39 -7.84 36.40 -14.50
N GLU A 40 -7.89 36.58 -13.18
CA GLU A 40 -6.82 37.21 -12.41
C GLU A 40 -5.66 36.27 -12.13
N HIS A 41 -5.93 35.01 -11.75
CA HIS A 41 -4.93 34.05 -11.27
C HIS A 41 -4.63 32.93 -12.28
N GLY A 42 -5.37 32.86 -13.39
CA GLY A 42 -5.27 31.76 -14.32
C GLY A 42 -5.71 30.42 -13.70
N ARG A 43 -4.90 29.38 -13.84
CA ARG A 43 -5.17 28.07 -13.20
C ARG A 43 -4.88 28.15 -11.69
N ILE A 44 -5.90 27.90 -10.87
CA ILE A 44 -5.80 27.90 -9.40
C ILE A 44 -5.66 26.48 -8.88
N HIS A 45 -6.59 25.58 -9.23
CA HIS A 45 -6.53 24.17 -8.86
C HIS A 45 -6.59 23.27 -10.09
N SER A 46 -6.04 22.07 -9.95
CA SER A 46 -6.10 21.05 -11.00
C SER A 46 -7.49 20.47 -11.15
N SER A 47 -8.25 20.37 -10.04
CA SER A 47 -9.60 19.80 -10.03
C SER A 47 -10.43 20.33 -8.86
N VAL A 48 -11.73 20.03 -8.90
CA VAL A 48 -12.65 20.25 -7.78
C VAL A 48 -13.31 18.95 -7.35
N PHE A 49 -13.45 18.79 -6.04
CA PHE A 49 -14.32 17.79 -5.44
C PHE A 49 -15.71 18.41 -5.27
N VAL A 50 -16.71 17.81 -5.88
CA VAL A 50 -18.10 18.25 -5.73
C VAL A 50 -18.77 17.43 -4.63
N ASN A 51 -19.33 18.12 -3.63
CA ASN A 51 -19.87 17.48 -2.45
C ASN A 51 -21.01 16.47 -2.75
N TYR A 52 -21.32 15.64 -1.78
CA TYR A 52 -22.32 14.56 -1.87
C TYR A 52 -23.71 15.06 -2.26
N GLY A 53 -24.54 14.16 -2.79
CA GLY A 53 -25.86 14.52 -3.30
C GLY A 53 -25.83 15.27 -4.63
N ASN A 54 -24.71 15.25 -5.33
CA ASN A 54 -24.51 15.85 -6.64
C ASN A 54 -25.24 15.08 -7.76
N ASN A 55 -25.24 15.66 -8.96
CA ASN A 55 -25.85 15.07 -10.14
C ASN A 55 -24.84 15.04 -11.30
N GLY A 56 -24.30 13.89 -11.60
CA GLY A 56 -23.25 13.70 -12.62
C GLY A 56 -23.64 14.16 -14.01
N LYS A 57 -24.88 13.90 -14.44
CA LYS A 57 -25.36 14.35 -15.77
C LYS A 57 -25.39 15.87 -15.88
N ARG A 58 -25.87 16.54 -14.84
CA ARG A 58 -25.91 18.01 -14.81
C ARG A 58 -24.51 18.60 -14.78
N MET A 59 -23.61 18.01 -13.96
CA MET A 59 -22.22 18.45 -13.87
C MET A 59 -21.47 18.26 -15.18
N ASN A 60 -21.63 17.11 -15.83
CA ASN A 60 -21.04 16.83 -17.13
C ASN A 60 -21.49 17.85 -18.19
N SER A 61 -22.82 18.04 -18.30
CA SER A 61 -23.39 18.96 -19.29
C SER A 61 -22.92 20.40 -19.07
N TRP A 62 -22.88 20.86 -17.81
CA TRP A 62 -22.42 22.21 -17.49
C TRP A 62 -20.91 22.38 -17.76
N ALA A 63 -20.09 21.38 -17.38
CA ALA A 63 -18.65 21.40 -17.60
C ALA A 63 -18.34 21.53 -19.11
N LEU A 64 -18.92 20.66 -19.93
CA LEU A 64 -18.70 20.67 -21.38
C LEU A 64 -19.17 21.98 -22.03
N ALA A 65 -20.32 22.51 -21.62
CA ALA A 65 -20.86 23.75 -22.13
C ALA A 65 -19.99 24.98 -21.79
N ASN A 66 -19.21 24.92 -20.72
CA ASN A 66 -18.37 26.02 -20.25
C ASN A 66 -16.86 25.76 -20.42
N GLY A 67 -16.48 24.77 -21.24
CA GLY A 67 -15.07 24.50 -21.60
C GLY A 67 -14.22 23.86 -20.50
N TYR A 68 -14.84 23.10 -19.62
CA TYR A 68 -14.16 22.28 -18.61
C TYR A 68 -14.18 20.81 -19.01
N ASP A 69 -13.12 20.07 -18.61
CA ASP A 69 -13.04 18.63 -18.82
C ASP A 69 -13.68 17.89 -17.62
N PRO A 70 -14.88 17.28 -17.77
CA PRO A 70 -15.57 16.62 -16.67
C PRO A 70 -14.80 15.40 -16.14
N TYR A 71 -13.84 14.85 -16.90
CA TYR A 71 -13.09 13.65 -16.54
C TYR A 71 -11.72 13.94 -15.90
N LYS A 72 -11.27 15.21 -15.94
CA LYS A 72 -10.00 15.63 -15.34
C LYS A 72 -10.19 16.66 -14.24
N GLU A 73 -11.18 17.54 -14.41
CA GLU A 73 -11.35 18.71 -13.56
C GLU A 73 -12.48 18.57 -12.54
N VAL A 74 -13.46 17.65 -12.79
CA VAL A 74 -14.65 17.49 -11.95
C VAL A 74 -14.69 16.10 -11.32
N PHE A 75 -14.59 16.07 -10.01
CA PHE A 75 -14.66 14.84 -9.22
C PHE A 75 -15.97 14.82 -8.43
N ALA A 76 -16.88 13.93 -8.81
CA ALA A 76 -18.10 13.69 -8.07
C ALA A 76 -17.77 12.98 -6.74
N GLY A 77 -18.04 13.65 -5.64
CA GLY A 77 -17.81 13.12 -4.31
C GLY A 77 -18.83 12.04 -3.95
N ILE A 78 -18.35 10.91 -3.46
CA ILE A 78 -19.14 9.82 -2.90
C ILE A 78 -18.77 9.67 -1.45
N GLU A 79 -19.74 9.81 -0.56
CA GLU A 79 -19.59 9.56 0.85
C GLU A 79 -19.69 8.04 1.10
N ALA A 80 -18.56 7.33 0.94
CA ALA A 80 -18.52 5.89 0.98
C ALA A 80 -18.89 5.31 2.35
N ASN A 81 -18.56 6.03 3.43
CA ASN A 81 -18.88 5.62 4.80
C ASN A 81 -20.38 5.46 5.05
N GLN A 82 -21.22 6.39 4.55
CA GLN A 82 -22.67 6.35 4.81
C GLN A 82 -23.42 5.46 3.83
N THR A 83 -22.95 5.42 2.58
CA THR A 83 -23.69 4.76 1.51
C THR A 83 -23.51 3.25 1.47
N GLY A 84 -22.36 2.78 1.85
CA GLY A 84 -22.12 1.37 1.95
C GLY A 84 -22.16 0.61 0.63
N PHE A 85 -22.43 -0.68 0.72
CA PHE A 85 -22.70 -1.56 -0.42
C PHE A 85 -24.15 -1.41 -0.94
N ARG A 86 -24.76 -0.26 -0.79
CA ARG A 86 -26.12 -0.03 -1.27
C ARG A 86 -26.09 0.35 -2.74
N SER A 87 -26.94 -0.25 -3.55
CA SER A 87 -27.11 0.11 -4.97
C SER A 87 -27.50 1.58 -5.17
N SER A 88 -28.23 2.13 -4.19
CA SER A 88 -28.56 3.56 -4.13
C SER A 88 -27.42 4.42 -3.57
N GLY A 89 -26.29 3.84 -3.27
CA GLY A 89 -25.16 4.48 -2.61
C GLY A 89 -24.37 5.41 -3.48
N GLY A 90 -24.92 5.81 -4.57
CA GLY A 90 -24.44 6.96 -5.28
C GLY A 90 -23.58 6.70 -6.50
N VAL A 91 -22.90 5.57 -6.65
CA VAL A 91 -22.11 5.34 -7.85
C VAL A 91 -23.01 5.18 -9.08
N ASP A 92 -24.16 4.54 -8.92
CA ASP A 92 -25.12 4.30 -9.99
C ASP A 92 -26.07 5.47 -10.28
N GLN A 93 -26.19 6.43 -9.38
CA GLN A 93 -27.23 7.47 -9.50
C GLN A 93 -26.80 8.78 -10.18
N GLY A 94 -25.54 9.03 -10.33
CA GLY A 94 -25.12 10.33 -10.82
C GLY A 94 -23.81 10.36 -11.60
N TYR A 95 -23.02 9.32 -11.55
CA TYR A 95 -21.64 9.35 -12.06
C TYR A 95 -21.46 8.57 -13.36
N ALA A 96 -22.37 7.68 -13.66
CA ALA A 96 -22.37 6.92 -14.90
C ALA A 96 -23.72 7.02 -15.60
N SER A 97 -23.72 6.93 -16.92
CA SER A 97 -24.93 6.79 -17.71
C SER A 97 -25.62 5.47 -17.35
N LYS A 98 -26.93 5.52 -17.06
CA LYS A 98 -27.74 4.32 -16.79
C LYS A 98 -27.85 3.39 -17.99
N GLU A 99 -27.61 3.90 -19.18
CA GLU A 99 -27.80 3.17 -20.43
C GLU A 99 -26.60 2.31 -20.78
N ASN A 100 -25.38 2.78 -20.50
CA ASN A 100 -24.14 2.11 -20.92
C ASN A 100 -23.04 2.12 -19.87
N HIS A 101 -23.33 2.52 -18.63
CA HIS A 101 -22.40 2.64 -17.51
C HIS A 101 -21.16 3.52 -17.80
N SER A 102 -21.26 4.40 -18.81
CA SER A 102 -20.17 5.33 -19.10
C SER A 102 -20.03 6.38 -18.01
N PRO A 103 -18.81 6.67 -17.54
CA PRO A 103 -18.59 7.70 -16.54
C PRO A 103 -19.00 9.07 -17.08
N LEU A 104 -19.65 9.86 -16.22
CA LEU A 104 -20.07 11.24 -16.53
C LEU A 104 -19.07 12.26 -16.01
N THR A 105 -18.38 11.94 -14.94
CA THR A 105 -17.29 12.72 -14.32
C THR A 105 -16.22 11.76 -13.78
N SER A 106 -15.12 12.29 -13.28
CA SER A 106 -14.30 11.53 -12.36
C SER A 106 -15.00 11.31 -11.02
N ILE A 107 -14.54 10.35 -10.23
CA ILE A 107 -15.12 9.95 -8.95
C ILE A 107 -14.09 10.16 -7.84
N ALA A 108 -14.52 10.73 -6.71
CA ALA A 108 -13.73 10.82 -5.49
C ALA A 108 -14.46 10.10 -4.35
N LEU A 109 -13.86 9.04 -3.86
CA LEU A 109 -14.38 8.27 -2.73
C LEU A 109 -13.90 8.89 -1.43
N PHE A 110 -14.84 9.34 -0.60
CA PHE A 110 -14.53 9.83 0.74
C PHE A 110 -14.65 8.69 1.75
N THR A 111 -13.62 8.49 2.56
CA THR A 111 -13.53 7.46 3.61
C THR A 111 -13.90 6.04 3.13
N PRO A 112 -13.37 5.54 2.01
CA PRO A 112 -13.71 4.21 1.51
C PRO A 112 -13.28 3.10 2.48
N SER A 113 -12.21 3.31 3.27
CA SER A 113 -11.77 2.37 4.29
C SER A 113 -12.81 2.16 5.38
N ASP A 114 -13.42 3.22 5.89
CA ASP A 114 -14.47 3.11 6.91
C ASP A 114 -15.65 2.31 6.39
N HIS A 115 -15.91 2.40 5.10
CA HIS A 115 -17.03 1.71 4.50
C HIS A 115 -16.92 0.20 4.59
N TYR A 116 -15.81 -0.38 4.16
CA TYR A 116 -15.65 -1.85 4.23
C TYR A 116 -15.25 -2.34 5.63
N GLN A 117 -14.86 -1.44 6.53
CA GLN A 117 -14.61 -1.74 7.94
C GLN A 117 -15.84 -1.54 8.84
N ARG A 118 -16.73 -0.61 8.48
CA ARG A 118 -17.87 -0.23 9.32
C ARG A 118 -18.79 -1.42 9.62
N GLY A 119 -19.14 -1.57 10.90
CA GLY A 119 -19.96 -2.69 11.39
C GLY A 119 -19.28 -4.05 11.27
N LEU A 120 -17.95 -4.07 11.04
CA LEU A 120 -17.23 -5.31 10.87
C LEU A 120 -17.17 -6.13 12.18
N ASP A 121 -17.05 -5.48 13.31
CA ASP A 121 -17.06 -6.15 14.63
C ASP A 121 -18.38 -6.87 14.89
N ASP A 122 -19.52 -6.21 14.61
CA ASP A 122 -20.83 -6.82 14.71
C ASP A 122 -20.99 -8.00 13.75
N ASN A 123 -20.51 -7.84 12.52
CA ASN A 123 -20.54 -8.90 11.50
C ASN A 123 -19.63 -10.06 11.89
N ILE A 124 -18.45 -9.81 12.44
CA ILE A 124 -17.56 -10.85 12.92
C ILE A 124 -18.20 -11.59 14.10
N GLN A 125 -18.78 -10.88 15.04
CA GLN A 125 -19.50 -11.50 16.15
C GLN A 125 -20.65 -12.38 15.67
N GLU A 126 -21.47 -11.91 14.73
CA GLU A 126 -22.58 -12.68 14.15
C GLU A 126 -22.09 -13.97 13.48
N ILE A 127 -20.96 -13.91 12.74
CA ILE A 127 -20.45 -15.04 11.97
C ILE A 127 -19.58 -15.97 12.82
N THR A 128 -18.75 -15.42 13.71
CA THR A 128 -17.72 -16.17 14.43
C THR A 128 -18.02 -16.40 15.90
N GLY A 129 -19.01 -15.70 16.47
CA GLY A 129 -19.27 -15.67 17.90
C GLY A 129 -18.22 -14.92 18.72
N ARG A 130 -17.34 -14.12 18.11
CA ARG A 130 -16.20 -13.45 18.74
C ARG A 130 -16.34 -11.93 18.63
N THR A 131 -16.03 -11.23 19.72
CA THR A 131 -16.18 -9.76 19.83
C THR A 131 -14.88 -8.98 19.82
N ASP A 132 -13.72 -9.64 19.95
CA ASP A 132 -12.46 -8.96 20.18
C ASP A 132 -11.67 -8.80 18.89
N SER A 133 -11.61 -7.57 18.36
CA SER A 133 -10.84 -7.19 17.18
C SER A 133 -9.42 -6.72 17.52
N ALA A 134 -9.11 -6.49 18.81
CA ALA A 134 -7.81 -5.99 19.27
C ALA A 134 -6.78 -7.09 19.57
N ARG A 135 -6.87 -8.22 18.87
CA ARG A 135 -5.97 -9.37 19.06
C ARG A 135 -4.72 -9.27 18.20
N PRO A 136 -3.65 -9.99 18.55
CA PRO A 136 -2.50 -10.17 17.68
C PRO A 136 -2.89 -10.68 16.29
N PHE A 137 -2.09 -10.40 15.29
CA PHE A 137 -2.40 -10.63 13.88
C PHE A 137 -2.99 -12.02 13.59
N MET A 138 -2.39 -13.08 14.12
CA MET A 138 -2.88 -14.45 13.90
C MET A 138 -4.29 -14.68 14.44
N GLN A 139 -4.60 -14.09 15.57
CA GLN A 139 -5.93 -14.18 16.17
C GLN A 139 -6.94 -13.24 15.53
N GLN A 140 -6.47 -12.27 14.73
CA GLN A 140 -7.29 -11.37 13.93
C GLN A 140 -7.55 -11.88 12.51
N GLN A 141 -7.05 -13.02 12.10
CA GLN A 141 -7.18 -13.51 10.72
C GLN A 141 -8.63 -13.49 10.19
N PRO A 142 -9.67 -13.89 10.93
CA PRO A 142 -11.04 -13.76 10.46
C PRO A 142 -11.42 -12.32 10.12
N TYR A 143 -11.01 -11.37 10.97
CA TYR A 143 -11.23 -9.94 10.76
C TYR A 143 -10.49 -9.44 9.51
N GLN A 144 -9.21 -9.78 9.38
CA GLN A 144 -8.38 -9.42 8.23
C GLN A 144 -8.92 -10.01 6.93
N TRP A 145 -9.37 -11.26 6.98
CA TRP A 145 -9.97 -11.91 5.83
C TRP A 145 -11.27 -11.19 5.41
N MET A 146 -12.14 -10.84 6.34
CA MET A 146 -13.37 -10.11 6.04
C MET A 146 -13.11 -8.72 5.46
N ILE A 147 -12.14 -7.98 5.98
CA ILE A 147 -11.72 -6.69 5.42
C ILE A 147 -11.30 -6.88 3.96
N ALA A 148 -10.42 -7.82 3.68
CA ALA A 148 -9.91 -8.07 2.33
C ALA A 148 -11.04 -8.48 1.36
N GLN A 149 -11.98 -9.30 1.79
CA GLN A 149 -13.13 -9.70 0.97
C GLN A 149 -14.07 -8.52 0.71
N ARG A 150 -14.35 -7.71 1.73
CA ARG A 150 -15.22 -6.53 1.60
C ARG A 150 -14.58 -5.46 0.73
N GLU A 151 -13.28 -5.22 0.85
CA GLU A 151 -12.53 -4.32 -0.04
C GLU A 151 -12.63 -4.79 -1.50
N ARG A 152 -12.38 -6.06 -1.77
CA ARG A 152 -12.56 -6.63 -3.11
C ARG A 152 -13.96 -6.43 -3.65
N MET A 153 -14.98 -6.72 -2.84
CA MET A 153 -16.37 -6.54 -3.23
C MET A 153 -16.69 -5.07 -3.52
N TYR A 154 -16.11 -4.15 -2.75
CA TYR A 154 -16.32 -2.72 -2.97
C TYR A 154 -15.86 -2.30 -4.37
N PHE A 155 -14.68 -2.75 -4.80
CA PHE A 155 -14.12 -2.39 -6.11
C PHE A 155 -14.62 -3.28 -7.25
N SER A 156 -14.76 -4.58 -7.04
CA SER A 156 -15.04 -5.57 -8.09
C SER A 156 -16.49 -6.08 -8.11
N GLY A 157 -17.31 -5.67 -7.15
CA GLY A 157 -18.68 -6.19 -6.96
C GLY A 157 -18.74 -7.47 -6.13
N MET A 158 -19.94 -7.95 -5.88
CA MET A 158 -20.21 -9.06 -4.95
C MET A 158 -19.54 -10.37 -5.32
N LYS A 159 -19.30 -10.62 -6.59
CA LYS A 159 -18.56 -11.82 -7.06
C LYS A 159 -17.05 -11.66 -6.96
N GLN A 160 -16.55 -10.47 -6.64
CA GLN A 160 -15.12 -10.17 -6.56
C GLN A 160 -14.37 -10.47 -7.88
N ASP A 161 -15.05 -10.29 -9.01
CA ASP A 161 -14.53 -10.56 -10.35
C ASP A 161 -14.69 -9.31 -11.22
N VAL A 162 -13.59 -8.63 -11.53
CA VAL A 162 -13.58 -7.41 -12.35
C VAL A 162 -13.97 -7.65 -13.81
N THR A 163 -14.01 -8.90 -14.25
CA THR A 163 -14.43 -9.28 -15.60
C THR A 163 -15.94 -9.52 -15.69
N GLN A 164 -16.64 -9.54 -14.57
CA GLN A 164 -18.07 -9.80 -14.44
C GLN A 164 -18.74 -8.72 -13.57
N THR A 165 -18.67 -7.50 -14.00
CA THR A 165 -19.32 -6.36 -13.34
C THR A 165 -20.81 -6.25 -13.69
N GLY A 166 -21.48 -5.24 -13.18
CA GLY A 166 -22.87 -4.96 -13.47
C GLY A 166 -23.87 -5.72 -12.60
N SER A 167 -25.13 -5.69 -13.00
CA SER A 167 -26.25 -6.24 -12.22
C SER A 167 -26.11 -7.73 -11.91
N ALA A 168 -25.44 -8.50 -12.75
CA ALA A 168 -25.14 -9.92 -12.51
C ALA A 168 -24.22 -10.13 -11.29
N ASN A 169 -23.52 -9.11 -10.85
CA ASN A 169 -22.59 -9.10 -9.73
C ASN A 169 -23.17 -8.50 -8.43
N GLY A 170 -24.37 -7.93 -8.50
CA GLY A 170 -24.97 -7.13 -7.43
C GLY A 170 -25.74 -7.93 -6.38
N GLN A 171 -25.36 -9.16 -6.05
CA GLN A 171 -26.05 -9.99 -5.07
C GLN A 171 -25.47 -9.80 -3.65
N ALA A 172 -26.30 -10.07 -2.63
CA ALA A 172 -25.85 -10.11 -1.24
C ALA A 172 -24.78 -11.17 -1.02
N ASN A 173 -23.86 -10.91 -0.12
CA ASN A 173 -22.89 -11.87 0.37
C ASN A 173 -22.91 -11.94 1.90
N PRO A 174 -23.80 -12.76 2.50
CA PRO A 174 -23.92 -12.87 3.95
C PRO A 174 -22.66 -13.40 4.62
N ALA A 175 -21.83 -14.17 3.91
CA ALA A 175 -20.59 -14.75 4.46
C ALA A 175 -19.59 -13.68 4.92
N VAL A 176 -19.70 -12.46 4.40
CA VAL A 176 -18.86 -11.32 4.80
C VAL A 176 -19.71 -10.14 5.35
N GLY A 177 -20.89 -10.44 5.85
CA GLY A 177 -21.78 -9.47 6.49
C GLY A 177 -22.42 -8.44 5.55
N VAL A 178 -22.52 -8.73 4.26
CA VAL A 178 -23.19 -7.84 3.29
C VAL A 178 -24.54 -8.40 2.92
N LYS A 179 -25.58 -7.73 3.42
CA LYS A 179 -26.99 -8.16 3.27
C LYS A 179 -27.68 -7.31 2.20
N GLY A 180 -28.38 -7.97 1.26
CA GLY A 180 -29.38 -7.36 0.39
C GLY A 180 -28.89 -6.20 -0.48
N SER A 181 -27.78 -6.35 -1.16
CA SER A 181 -27.19 -5.26 -1.92
C SER A 181 -27.30 -5.50 -3.43
N GLY A 182 -27.66 -4.44 -4.17
CA GLY A 182 -27.45 -4.36 -5.62
C GLY A 182 -26.10 -3.79 -6.02
N TRP A 183 -25.10 -3.80 -5.14
CA TRP A 183 -23.78 -3.25 -5.39
C TRP A 183 -23.04 -3.99 -6.49
N VAL A 184 -22.65 -3.28 -7.54
CA VAL A 184 -22.05 -3.84 -8.76
C VAL A 184 -20.53 -3.66 -8.83
N GLY A 185 -19.95 -2.87 -7.94
CA GLY A 185 -18.54 -2.56 -7.88
C GLY A 185 -18.17 -1.22 -8.52
N VAL A 186 -17.16 -0.55 -8.00
CA VAL A 186 -16.64 0.70 -8.58
C VAL A 186 -16.13 0.48 -10.00
N ALA A 187 -15.57 -0.69 -10.29
CA ALA A 187 -15.03 -1.04 -11.61
C ALA A 187 -16.08 -1.07 -12.72
N ASP A 188 -17.37 -1.17 -12.38
CA ASP A 188 -18.47 -1.08 -13.36
C ASP A 188 -18.64 0.34 -13.94
N PHE A 189 -18.24 1.35 -13.18
CA PHE A 189 -18.44 2.76 -13.51
C PHE A 189 -17.15 3.50 -13.80
N ALA A 190 -16.06 3.11 -13.17
CA ALA A 190 -14.78 3.78 -13.27
C ALA A 190 -13.69 2.77 -13.65
N PRO A 191 -13.07 2.91 -14.84
CA PRO A 191 -11.96 2.05 -15.20
C PRO A 191 -10.78 2.32 -14.27
N ALA A 192 -10.09 1.26 -13.89
CA ALA A 192 -8.88 1.38 -13.12
C ALA A 192 -7.83 2.20 -13.88
N ARG A 193 -7.26 3.19 -13.20
CA ARG A 193 -6.06 3.88 -13.65
C ARG A 193 -4.87 3.36 -12.86
N SER A 194 -3.74 3.21 -13.54
CA SER A 194 -2.53 2.81 -12.85
C SER A 194 -1.90 4.00 -12.12
N VAL A 195 -1.47 3.73 -10.88
CA VAL A 195 -0.53 4.61 -10.15
C VAL A 195 0.92 4.25 -10.46
N ILE A 196 1.15 3.12 -11.15
CA ILE A 196 2.47 2.64 -11.55
C ILE A 196 2.82 3.28 -12.89
N GLN A 197 3.67 4.29 -12.85
CA GLN A 197 4.04 5.13 -13.99
C GLN A 197 5.56 5.33 -14.05
N GLY A 198 6.05 5.88 -15.17
CA GLY A 198 7.47 6.12 -15.39
C GLY A 198 8.17 4.91 -15.99
N SER A 199 9.39 4.59 -15.57
CA SER A 199 10.20 3.48 -16.09
C SER A 199 10.64 2.49 -15.02
N ASN A 200 10.32 2.77 -13.75
CA ASN A 200 10.74 1.98 -12.61
C ASN A 200 9.54 1.60 -11.73
N PHE A 201 9.48 0.34 -11.38
CA PHE A 201 8.52 -0.21 -10.42
C PHE A 201 9.12 -1.45 -9.75
N TRP A 202 8.91 -1.58 -8.46
CA TRP A 202 9.23 -2.80 -7.76
C TRP A 202 8.19 -3.12 -6.68
N THR A 203 8.10 -4.40 -6.34
CA THR A 203 7.30 -4.91 -5.23
C THR A 203 7.92 -6.17 -4.66
N ASN A 204 7.88 -6.33 -3.36
CA ASN A 204 8.10 -7.60 -2.68
C ASN A 204 6.78 -8.21 -2.18
N PHE A 205 5.64 -7.68 -2.66
CA PHE A 205 4.28 -8.07 -2.25
C PHE A 205 4.00 -7.90 -0.76
N SER A 206 4.76 -7.05 -0.07
CA SER A 206 4.58 -6.82 1.36
C SER A 206 3.18 -6.28 1.65
N THR A 207 2.47 -6.93 2.56
CA THR A 207 1.18 -6.48 3.08
C THR A 207 1.32 -5.46 4.22
N GLY A 208 2.57 -5.03 4.52
CA GLY A 208 2.86 -4.12 5.63
C GLY A 208 2.84 -4.81 7.00
N LYS A 209 2.91 -6.13 7.02
CA LYS A 209 2.92 -6.91 8.26
C LYS A 209 3.50 -8.30 8.03
N GLY A 210 3.90 -8.94 9.12
CA GLY A 210 4.40 -10.30 9.11
C GLY A 210 4.33 -10.95 10.48
N MET A 211 4.26 -12.26 10.47
CA MET A 211 4.40 -13.08 11.68
C MET A 211 5.87 -13.32 12.02
N ARG A 212 6.73 -13.13 11.03
CA ARG A 212 8.18 -13.22 11.07
C ARG A 212 8.76 -12.18 10.15
N SER A 213 10.04 -11.90 10.30
CA SER A 213 10.81 -11.15 9.31
C SER A 213 11.75 -12.08 8.56
N TYR A 214 11.87 -11.83 7.27
CA TYR A 214 12.75 -12.60 6.39
C TYR A 214 13.77 -11.67 5.73
N THR A 215 14.98 -12.18 5.57
CA THR A 215 16.05 -11.52 4.82
C THR A 215 16.69 -12.53 3.88
N LYS A 216 16.60 -12.29 2.58
CA LYS A 216 17.06 -13.21 1.52
C LYS A 216 16.52 -14.65 1.69
N GLY A 217 15.29 -14.79 2.14
CA GLY A 217 14.61 -16.07 2.34
C GLY A 217 14.89 -16.76 3.67
N ALA A 218 15.79 -16.25 4.48
CA ALA A 218 16.05 -16.76 5.83
C ALA A 218 15.24 -15.97 6.87
N VAL A 219 14.72 -16.67 7.89
CA VAL A 219 14.06 -16.03 9.03
C VAL A 219 15.08 -15.18 9.79
N SER A 220 14.84 -13.89 9.90
CA SER A 220 15.68 -12.93 10.63
C SER A 220 15.07 -12.49 11.96
N ASN A 221 13.77 -12.74 12.18
CA ASN A 221 13.06 -12.55 13.44
C ASN A 221 11.77 -13.38 13.44
N THR A 222 11.39 -13.89 14.59
CA THR A 222 10.14 -14.65 14.80
C THR A 222 9.03 -13.83 15.45
N SER A 223 9.27 -12.54 15.71
CA SER A 223 8.26 -11.66 16.29
C SER A 223 7.32 -11.10 15.22
N GLU A 224 6.04 -11.01 15.57
CA GLU A 224 5.03 -10.33 14.78
C GLU A 224 5.37 -8.82 14.66
N TRP A 225 5.11 -8.25 13.49
CA TRP A 225 5.29 -6.83 13.23
C TRP A 225 4.26 -6.28 12.25
N SER A 226 4.00 -4.99 12.31
CA SER A 226 3.19 -4.27 11.32
C SER A 226 3.72 -2.86 11.11
N ASP A 227 3.77 -2.44 9.85
CA ASP A 227 4.14 -1.09 9.43
C ASP A 227 3.45 -0.78 8.10
N MET A 228 2.52 0.15 8.10
CA MET A 228 1.84 0.56 6.86
C MET A 228 2.80 1.17 5.84
N GLY A 229 3.90 1.79 6.28
CA GLY A 229 4.95 2.30 5.41
C GLY A 229 5.64 1.22 4.58
N ALA A 230 5.67 -0.02 5.09
CA ALA A 230 6.26 -1.17 4.41
C ALA A 230 5.29 -1.89 3.46
N GLN A 231 4.05 -1.41 3.31
CA GLN A 231 3.11 -2.01 2.38
C GLN A 231 3.46 -1.65 0.94
N SER A 232 3.66 -2.67 0.11
CA SER A 232 3.81 -2.51 -1.34
C SER A 232 2.48 -2.17 -2.02
N ILE A 233 2.54 -1.73 -3.28
CA ILE A 233 1.34 -1.72 -4.12
C ILE A 233 0.94 -3.18 -4.33
N LEU A 234 -0.21 -3.58 -3.78
CA LEU A 234 -0.68 -4.96 -3.83
C LEU A 234 -1.50 -5.22 -5.10
N PRO A 235 -1.42 -6.43 -5.68
CA PRO A 235 -2.34 -6.86 -6.70
C PRO A 235 -3.71 -7.07 -6.07
N SER A 236 -4.61 -6.08 -6.16
CA SER A 236 -5.88 -6.04 -5.46
C SER A 236 -7.07 -6.49 -6.34
N TRP A 237 -8.08 -5.66 -6.51
CA TRP A 237 -9.27 -5.93 -7.30
C TRP A 237 -9.01 -6.15 -8.80
N GLN A 238 -7.84 -5.77 -9.33
CA GLN A 238 -7.41 -6.10 -10.69
C GLN A 238 -6.74 -7.48 -10.80
N TRP A 239 -6.56 -8.14 -9.71
CA TRP A 239 -5.96 -9.45 -9.65
C TRP A 239 -6.95 -10.53 -10.07
N TRP A 240 -6.75 -11.11 -11.22
CA TRP A 240 -7.53 -12.24 -11.70
C TRP A 240 -6.68 -13.21 -12.51
N ILE A 241 -7.16 -14.44 -12.58
CA ILE A 241 -6.48 -15.52 -13.29
C ILE A 241 -7.23 -15.80 -14.58
N ALA A 242 -6.52 -15.72 -15.71
CA ALA A 242 -7.00 -16.10 -17.02
C ALA A 242 -6.31 -17.41 -17.44
N GLY A 243 -7.07 -18.47 -17.68
CA GLY A 243 -6.55 -19.76 -18.08
C GLY A 243 -7.39 -20.41 -19.17
N GLN A 244 -6.84 -21.46 -19.79
CA GLN A 244 -7.54 -22.29 -20.75
C GLN A 244 -7.79 -23.67 -20.14
N GLY A 245 -8.84 -24.36 -20.56
CA GLY A 245 -9.09 -25.75 -20.18
C GLY A 245 -9.72 -26.00 -18.80
N GLY A 246 -10.27 -24.99 -18.15
CA GLY A 246 -11.11 -25.14 -16.95
C GLY A 246 -10.38 -25.35 -15.62
N THR A 247 -9.05 -25.38 -15.61
CA THR A 247 -8.26 -25.37 -14.37
C THR A 247 -7.85 -23.95 -14.03
N THR A 248 -7.97 -23.57 -12.76
CA THR A 248 -7.70 -22.21 -12.33
C THR A 248 -6.76 -22.22 -11.13
N LEU A 249 -5.62 -21.54 -11.25
CA LEU A 249 -4.76 -21.25 -10.12
C LEU A 249 -5.47 -20.32 -9.15
N LYS A 250 -5.06 -20.39 -7.90
CA LYS A 250 -5.40 -19.43 -6.86
C LYS A 250 -4.17 -18.66 -6.46
N ALA A 251 -4.37 -17.52 -5.89
CA ALA A 251 -3.30 -16.67 -5.37
C ALA A 251 -3.61 -16.27 -3.94
N ASP A 252 -2.55 -16.14 -3.13
CA ASP A 252 -2.61 -15.76 -1.72
C ASP A 252 -1.29 -15.11 -1.28
N PHE A 253 -1.22 -14.65 -0.05
CA PHE A 253 0.01 -14.19 0.59
C PHE A 253 0.49 -15.24 1.59
N ASP A 254 1.72 -15.70 1.41
CA ASP A 254 2.37 -16.70 2.24
C ASP A 254 3.24 -16.02 3.32
N TYR A 255 2.83 -16.14 4.57
CA TYR A 255 3.54 -15.58 5.73
C TYR A 255 4.51 -16.59 6.38
N GLY A 256 4.65 -17.79 5.82
CA GLY A 256 5.44 -18.88 6.37
C GLY A 256 4.62 -19.89 7.16
N GLU A 257 5.29 -20.68 7.98
CA GLU A 257 4.71 -21.75 8.80
C GLU A 257 3.93 -21.20 9.98
N GLU A 258 2.77 -20.63 9.70
CA GLU A 258 1.90 -20.06 10.72
C GLU A 258 0.50 -20.69 10.65
N PRO A 259 -0.12 -21.01 11.78
CA PRO A 259 -1.46 -21.55 11.78
C PRO A 259 -2.43 -20.52 11.20
N ARG A 260 -3.24 -20.94 10.25
CA ARG A 260 -4.35 -20.14 9.74
C ARG A 260 -5.63 -20.56 10.44
N VAL A 261 -6.50 -19.59 10.72
CA VAL A 261 -7.80 -19.88 11.32
C VAL A 261 -8.93 -19.47 10.38
N ASP A 262 -10.02 -20.24 10.40
CA ASP A 262 -11.26 -19.87 9.71
C ASP A 262 -12.06 -18.80 10.47
N LEU A 263 -13.21 -18.42 9.94
CA LEU A 263 -14.08 -17.42 10.55
C LEU A 263 -14.55 -17.79 11.96
N GLN A 264 -14.60 -19.08 12.31
CA GLN A 264 -14.95 -19.59 13.63
C GLN A 264 -13.75 -19.68 14.56
N GLY A 265 -12.53 -19.33 14.07
CA GLY A 265 -11.29 -19.40 14.84
C GLY A 265 -10.70 -20.82 14.95
N LYS A 266 -11.15 -21.76 14.12
CA LYS A 266 -10.59 -23.11 14.05
C LYS A 266 -9.39 -23.10 13.11
N GLU A 267 -8.32 -23.80 13.49
CA GLU A 267 -7.17 -23.99 12.61
C GLU A 267 -7.56 -24.73 11.32
N VAL A 268 -7.11 -24.21 10.21
CA VAL A 268 -7.29 -24.80 8.88
C VAL A 268 -5.93 -24.98 8.21
N ALA A 269 -5.80 -26.09 7.50
CA ALA A 269 -4.59 -26.36 6.74
C ALA A 269 -4.43 -25.32 5.61
N LEU A 270 -3.22 -24.86 5.38
CA LEU A 270 -2.88 -24.08 4.20
C LEU A 270 -3.05 -24.94 2.95
N PRO A 271 -3.64 -24.38 1.88
CA PRO A 271 -3.81 -25.12 0.62
C PRO A 271 -2.51 -25.20 -0.20
N TYR A 272 -1.40 -24.77 0.37
CA TYR A 272 -0.05 -24.78 -0.20
C TYR A 272 0.98 -25.08 0.90
N SER A 273 2.20 -25.40 0.50
CA SER A 273 3.31 -25.59 1.44
C SER A 273 3.91 -24.23 1.79
N PRO A 274 3.83 -23.75 3.04
CA PRO A 274 4.32 -22.41 3.40
C PRO A 274 5.85 -22.34 3.29
N VAL A 275 6.35 -21.24 2.73
CA VAL A 275 7.78 -20.95 2.59
C VAL A 275 8.16 -19.57 3.11
N GLY A 276 7.17 -18.69 3.35
CA GLY A 276 7.38 -17.33 3.83
C GLY A 276 7.83 -16.37 2.73
N ALA A 277 8.72 -15.44 3.08
CA ALA A 277 9.12 -14.34 2.21
C ALA A 277 10.59 -14.45 1.76
N TYR A 278 10.90 -13.78 0.65
CA TYR A 278 12.28 -13.47 0.30
C TYR A 278 12.81 -12.31 1.15
N GLN A 279 12.01 -11.26 1.26
CA GLN A 279 12.30 -10.06 2.05
C GLN A 279 11.01 -9.54 2.68
N GLY A 280 11.05 -9.14 3.96
CA GLY A 280 9.88 -8.61 4.67
C GLY A 280 9.07 -9.70 5.37
N GLY A 281 7.73 -9.64 5.32
CA GLY A 281 6.83 -10.50 6.11
C GLY A 281 6.11 -11.59 5.33
N ASN A 282 5.99 -11.46 4.01
CA ASN A 282 5.25 -12.40 3.17
C ASN A 282 5.74 -12.40 1.72
N SER A 283 5.40 -13.44 0.98
CA SER A 283 5.51 -13.50 -0.49
C SER A 283 4.14 -13.69 -1.13
N LEU A 284 4.04 -13.42 -2.43
CA LEU A 284 2.90 -13.87 -3.23
C LEU A 284 3.03 -15.36 -3.49
N VAL A 285 1.98 -16.14 -3.25
CA VAL A 285 1.92 -17.56 -3.60
C VAL A 285 0.82 -17.82 -4.63
N LEU A 286 1.18 -18.51 -5.69
CA LEU A 286 0.29 -19.02 -6.74
C LEU A 286 0.24 -20.53 -6.63
N TYR A 287 -0.95 -21.10 -6.54
CA TYR A 287 -1.09 -22.54 -6.29
C TYR A 287 -2.36 -23.11 -6.96
N GLY A 288 -2.35 -24.40 -7.22
CA GLY A 288 -3.46 -25.15 -7.80
C GLY A 288 -3.06 -25.94 -9.03
N GLN A 289 -4.03 -26.29 -9.88
CA GLN A 289 -3.82 -27.08 -11.08
C GLN A 289 -3.44 -26.17 -12.27
N ALA A 290 -2.36 -26.48 -12.96
CA ALA A 290 -1.90 -25.74 -14.14
C ALA A 290 -1.32 -26.65 -15.22
N GLN A 291 -2.07 -27.67 -15.64
CA GLN A 291 -1.69 -28.57 -16.74
C GLN A 291 -1.56 -27.82 -18.07
N GLN A 292 -2.25 -26.71 -18.20
CA GLN A 292 -2.09 -25.77 -19.30
C GLN A 292 -1.61 -24.42 -18.73
N ALA A 293 -0.93 -23.64 -19.54
CA ALA A 293 -0.43 -22.35 -19.13
C ALA A 293 -1.55 -21.43 -18.63
N GLN A 294 -1.41 -20.94 -17.42
CA GLN A 294 -2.33 -20.02 -16.75
C GLN A 294 -1.64 -18.66 -16.62
N THR A 295 -2.26 -17.60 -17.15
CA THR A 295 -1.75 -16.24 -17.01
C THR A 295 -2.45 -15.54 -15.86
N ILE A 296 -1.68 -15.03 -14.91
CA ILE A 296 -2.15 -14.29 -13.76
C ILE A 296 -1.77 -12.84 -13.96
N ARG A 297 -2.75 -11.97 -14.07
CA ARG A 297 -2.55 -10.52 -14.20
C ARG A 297 -2.45 -9.92 -12.82
N LEU A 298 -1.30 -9.33 -12.51
CA LEU A 298 -1.03 -8.77 -11.18
C LEU A 298 -1.23 -7.26 -11.14
N TYR A 299 -0.71 -6.55 -12.12
CA TYR A 299 -0.69 -5.09 -12.13
C TYR A 299 -1.12 -4.52 -13.47
N LYS A 300 -1.95 -3.49 -13.41
CA LYS A 300 -2.12 -2.54 -14.50
C LYS A 300 -1.05 -1.46 -14.35
N THR A 301 -0.35 -1.14 -15.44
CA THR A 301 0.81 -0.25 -15.41
C THR A 301 0.78 0.77 -16.56
N ASN A 302 1.63 1.75 -16.47
CA ASN A 302 1.97 2.68 -17.55
C ASN A 302 3.49 2.90 -17.50
N LEU A 303 4.25 1.80 -17.71
CA LEU A 303 5.70 1.79 -17.59
C LEU A 303 6.36 1.85 -18.96
N ASP A 304 7.19 2.87 -19.16
CA ASP A 304 7.99 3.04 -20.37
C ASP A 304 9.21 2.11 -20.36
N VAL A 305 9.40 1.37 -21.44
CA VAL A 305 10.59 0.55 -21.62
C VAL A 305 11.70 1.39 -22.27
N LYS A 306 12.83 1.48 -21.59
CA LYS A 306 14.07 2.12 -22.08
C LYS A 306 15.01 1.08 -22.66
N GLY A 307 16.08 1.51 -23.33
CA GLY A 307 17.05 0.60 -23.97
C GLY A 307 17.86 -0.26 -22.99
N ASN A 308 17.87 0.12 -21.71
CA ASN A 308 18.53 -0.60 -20.62
C ASN A 308 17.54 -1.19 -19.60
N SER A 309 16.23 -1.19 -19.91
CA SER A 309 15.23 -1.76 -19.02
C SER A 309 15.41 -3.25 -18.84
N THR A 310 15.33 -3.68 -17.60
CA THR A 310 15.31 -5.09 -17.20
C THR A 310 14.11 -5.38 -16.32
N ALA A 311 13.64 -6.62 -16.31
CA ALA A 311 12.74 -7.11 -15.27
C ALA A 311 13.47 -8.11 -14.40
N GLU A 312 13.23 -8.04 -13.08
CA GLU A 312 13.76 -8.96 -12.09
C GLU A 312 12.59 -9.67 -11.40
N VAL A 313 12.67 -11.00 -11.33
CA VAL A 313 11.69 -11.81 -10.60
C VAL A 313 12.44 -12.73 -9.66
N VAL A 314 12.29 -12.53 -8.37
CA VAL A 314 12.78 -13.47 -7.35
C VAL A 314 11.66 -14.43 -7.00
N TRP A 315 11.88 -15.71 -7.29
CA TRP A 315 10.84 -16.72 -7.19
C TRP A 315 11.38 -18.10 -6.83
N ARG A 316 10.50 -18.98 -6.45
CA ARG A 316 10.76 -20.40 -6.28
C ARG A 316 9.51 -21.21 -6.64
N ALA A 317 9.69 -22.50 -6.92
CA ALA A 317 8.60 -23.42 -7.17
C ALA A 317 8.73 -24.65 -6.27
N LYS A 318 7.60 -25.30 -6.01
CA LYS A 318 7.55 -26.58 -5.28
C LYS A 318 8.11 -27.72 -6.09
N ASP A 319 7.94 -27.68 -7.41
CA ASP A 319 8.32 -28.75 -8.34
C ASP A 319 9.21 -28.21 -9.45
N ALA A 320 10.29 -28.95 -9.77
CA ALA A 320 11.25 -28.56 -10.79
C ALA A 320 10.66 -28.58 -12.23
N SER A 321 9.57 -29.29 -12.46
CA SER A 321 8.86 -29.30 -13.75
C SER A 321 8.03 -28.02 -14.00
N THR A 322 7.82 -27.21 -12.99
CA THR A 322 7.04 -25.97 -13.08
C THR A 322 7.77 -24.97 -13.97
N LYS A 323 7.06 -24.44 -14.96
CA LYS A 323 7.54 -23.37 -15.84
C LYS A 323 6.87 -22.06 -15.41
N ALA A 324 7.67 -21.06 -15.15
CA ALA A 324 7.20 -19.70 -14.91
C ALA A 324 7.77 -18.74 -15.94
N ARG A 325 6.95 -17.79 -16.37
CA ARG A 325 7.30 -16.75 -17.34
C ARG A 325 6.78 -15.41 -16.84
N LEU A 326 7.53 -14.36 -17.06
CA LEU A 326 7.00 -13.00 -16.96
C LEU A 326 5.98 -12.80 -18.09
N ALA A 327 4.80 -12.31 -17.79
CA ALA A 327 3.73 -12.05 -18.76
C ALA A 327 3.46 -10.55 -18.84
N LEU A 328 3.67 -9.96 -20.01
CA LEU A 328 3.52 -8.53 -20.29
C LEU A 328 2.47 -8.31 -21.37
N VAL A 329 1.68 -7.26 -21.20
CA VAL A 329 0.84 -6.70 -22.27
C VAL A 329 1.28 -5.27 -22.51
N PHE A 330 1.54 -4.94 -23.76
CA PHE A 330 1.94 -3.58 -24.16
C PHE A 330 0.74 -2.77 -24.64
N ALA A 331 0.76 -1.46 -24.38
CA ALA A 331 -0.34 -0.56 -24.68
C ALA A 331 -0.68 -0.47 -26.18
N ASP A 332 0.33 -0.62 -27.05
CA ASP A 332 0.18 -0.63 -28.51
C ASP A 332 -0.45 -1.91 -29.08
N LYS A 333 -0.46 -3.01 -28.26
CA LYS A 333 -1.03 -4.31 -28.64
C LYS A 333 -1.78 -4.96 -27.46
N PRO A 334 -2.91 -4.41 -27.01
CA PRO A 334 -3.59 -4.84 -25.78
C PRO A 334 -4.17 -6.25 -25.84
N GLY A 335 -4.33 -6.82 -27.02
CA GLY A 335 -4.80 -8.22 -27.21
C GLY A 335 -3.70 -9.28 -27.21
N GLU A 336 -2.41 -8.89 -27.11
CA GLU A 336 -1.28 -9.80 -27.18
C GLU A 336 -0.56 -9.90 -25.82
N VAL A 337 -0.40 -11.13 -25.33
CA VAL A 337 0.42 -11.40 -24.14
C VAL A 337 1.80 -11.86 -24.58
N VAL A 338 2.81 -11.07 -24.26
CA VAL A 338 4.21 -11.44 -24.43
C VAL A 338 4.68 -12.18 -23.20
N THR A 339 5.30 -13.35 -23.38
CA THR A 339 5.82 -14.15 -22.26
C THR A 339 7.32 -14.34 -22.38
N LEU A 340 8.04 -14.08 -21.28
CA LEU A 340 9.48 -14.14 -21.20
C LEU A 340 9.88 -15.16 -20.13
N SER A 341 10.76 -16.12 -20.48
CA SER A 341 11.13 -17.23 -19.60
C SER A 341 11.89 -16.73 -18.36
N LEU A 342 11.54 -17.25 -17.19
CA LEU A 342 12.29 -17.06 -15.95
C LEU A 342 13.36 -18.15 -15.73
N GLY A 343 13.55 -19.03 -16.73
CA GLY A 343 14.47 -20.15 -16.67
C GLY A 343 13.95 -21.34 -15.85
N ALA A 344 14.85 -22.27 -15.51
CA ALA A 344 14.48 -23.46 -14.73
C ALA A 344 14.02 -23.09 -13.32
N ALA A 345 13.04 -23.82 -12.79
CA ALA A 345 12.55 -23.64 -11.41
C ALA A 345 13.63 -24.00 -10.38
N SER A 346 13.62 -23.28 -9.26
CA SER A 346 14.39 -23.65 -8.06
C SER A 346 13.42 -24.20 -7.00
N THR A 347 13.74 -25.37 -6.46
CA THR A 347 12.95 -26.03 -5.41
C THR A 347 13.57 -25.86 -4.02
N ASP A 348 14.88 -25.61 -3.95
CA ASP A 348 15.64 -25.59 -2.70
C ASP A 348 15.80 -24.17 -2.11
N GLY A 349 15.43 -23.14 -2.87
CA GLY A 349 15.58 -21.76 -2.43
C GLY A 349 15.03 -20.76 -3.42
N TRP A 350 15.20 -19.50 -3.12
CA TRP A 350 14.81 -18.41 -3.98
C TRP A 350 15.80 -18.25 -5.14
N LYS A 351 15.27 -18.06 -6.32
CA LYS A 351 16.03 -17.81 -7.54
C LYS A 351 15.74 -16.40 -8.01
N ASP A 352 16.79 -15.70 -8.32
CA ASP A 352 16.74 -14.42 -9.02
C ASP A 352 16.80 -14.67 -10.53
N SER A 353 15.83 -14.10 -11.26
CA SER A 353 15.73 -14.20 -12.71
C SER A 353 15.68 -12.80 -13.32
N LEU A 354 16.73 -12.43 -14.03
CA LEU A 354 16.80 -11.19 -14.79
C LEU A 354 16.37 -11.43 -16.24
N VAL A 355 15.52 -10.55 -16.73
CA VAL A 355 14.98 -10.59 -18.10
C VAL A 355 15.28 -9.26 -18.78
N ASP A 356 16.01 -9.30 -19.89
CA ASP A 356 16.28 -8.13 -20.73
C ASP A 356 15.01 -7.71 -21.46
N LEU A 357 14.67 -6.42 -21.38
CA LEU A 357 13.53 -5.81 -22.04
C LEU A 357 13.94 -4.87 -23.18
N SER A 358 15.21 -4.78 -23.53
CA SER A 358 15.74 -3.86 -24.56
C SER A 358 15.07 -4.02 -25.93
N ASP A 359 14.65 -5.24 -26.31
CA ASP A 359 13.90 -5.51 -27.55
C ASP A 359 12.52 -4.82 -27.59
N PHE A 360 12.03 -4.34 -26.47
CA PHE A 360 10.75 -3.64 -26.36
C PHE A 360 10.93 -2.13 -26.14
N GLN A 361 12.13 -1.59 -26.34
CA GLN A 361 12.40 -0.17 -26.16
C GLN A 361 11.39 0.72 -26.89
N GLY A 362 10.93 1.76 -26.20
CA GLY A 362 9.94 2.72 -26.71
C GLY A 362 8.49 2.27 -26.61
N ARG A 363 8.24 1.06 -26.15
CA ARG A 363 6.88 0.58 -25.85
C ARG A 363 6.52 0.86 -24.39
N THR A 364 5.23 0.86 -24.10
CA THR A 364 4.69 1.04 -22.74
C THR A 364 4.05 -0.26 -22.26
N ILE A 365 4.52 -0.77 -21.13
CA ILE A 365 3.92 -1.94 -20.47
C ILE A 365 2.61 -1.48 -19.82
N ALA A 366 1.48 -2.04 -20.26
CA ALA A 366 0.14 -1.75 -19.75
C ALA A 366 -0.33 -2.76 -18.69
N THR A 367 0.21 -3.98 -18.70
CA THR A 367 -0.12 -5.02 -17.72
C THR A 367 1.11 -5.89 -17.46
N MET A 368 1.35 -6.17 -16.19
CA MET A 368 2.36 -7.15 -15.74
C MET A 368 1.69 -8.28 -14.98
N GLY A 369 2.23 -9.48 -15.17
CA GLY A 369 1.82 -10.67 -14.46
C GLY A 369 2.78 -11.83 -14.67
N LEU A 370 2.32 -13.01 -14.37
CA LEU A 370 3.07 -14.25 -14.55
C LEU A 370 2.23 -15.25 -15.34
N GLN A 371 2.90 -16.09 -16.09
CA GLN A 371 2.32 -17.28 -16.70
C GLN A 371 2.97 -18.50 -16.04
N VAL A 372 2.14 -19.42 -15.55
CA VAL A 372 2.57 -20.64 -14.87
C VAL A 372 1.99 -21.86 -15.56
N GLU A 373 2.81 -22.88 -15.72
CA GLU A 373 2.46 -24.18 -16.31
C GLU A 373 3.20 -25.28 -15.55
N GLY A 374 2.56 -26.43 -15.35
CA GLY A 374 3.14 -27.60 -14.70
C GLY A 374 2.32 -28.86 -14.91
N SER A 375 2.84 -30.01 -14.48
CA SER A 375 2.24 -31.33 -14.73
C SER A 375 1.14 -31.76 -13.76
N GLY A 376 0.70 -30.89 -12.87
CA GLY A 376 -0.29 -31.21 -11.83
C GLY A 376 -0.51 -30.05 -10.90
N ASP A 377 -0.52 -30.33 -9.60
CA ASP A 377 -0.52 -29.28 -8.57
C ASP A 377 0.78 -28.49 -8.62
N VAL A 378 0.65 -27.22 -8.91
CA VAL A 378 1.77 -26.30 -8.93
C VAL A 378 1.72 -25.36 -7.72
N GLN A 379 2.89 -24.97 -7.28
CA GLN A 379 3.05 -23.86 -6.36
C GLN A 379 4.27 -23.02 -6.78
N VAL A 380 4.05 -21.73 -6.93
CA VAL A 380 5.07 -20.73 -7.22
C VAL A 380 4.97 -19.63 -6.18
N ASN A 381 6.05 -19.38 -5.46
CA ASN A 381 6.17 -18.23 -4.59
C ASN A 381 7.01 -17.16 -5.28
N VAL A 382 6.57 -15.91 -5.20
CA VAL A 382 7.23 -14.74 -5.77
C VAL A 382 7.55 -13.77 -4.64
N GLY A 383 8.83 -13.55 -4.42
CA GLY A 383 9.34 -12.68 -3.36
C GLY A 383 9.71 -11.28 -3.83
N LYS A 384 9.87 -11.09 -5.14
CA LYS A 384 10.11 -9.78 -5.76
C LYS A 384 9.68 -9.80 -7.22
N LEU A 385 9.14 -8.69 -7.67
CA LEU A 385 8.91 -8.37 -9.08
C LEU A 385 9.32 -6.91 -9.29
N ALA A 386 10.22 -6.66 -10.22
CA ALA A 386 10.64 -5.31 -10.56
C ALA A 386 10.77 -5.13 -12.08
N VAL A 387 10.58 -3.91 -12.54
CA VAL A 387 11.00 -3.41 -13.85
C VAL A 387 11.79 -2.14 -13.60
N SER A 388 12.99 -2.04 -14.13
CA SER A 388 13.84 -0.88 -13.90
C SER A 388 14.76 -0.63 -15.10
N ASP A 389 15.02 0.65 -15.36
CA ASP A 389 16.09 1.13 -16.25
C ASP A 389 17.34 1.56 -15.47
N GLU A 390 17.32 1.42 -14.15
CA GLU A 390 18.42 1.68 -13.23
C GLU A 390 18.69 0.45 -12.37
N SER A 391 19.96 0.07 -12.27
CA SER A 391 20.38 -1.13 -11.54
C SER A 391 21.44 -0.87 -10.45
N ALA A 392 21.66 0.40 -10.10
CA ALA A 392 22.65 0.75 -9.09
C ALA A 392 22.10 0.60 -7.67
N THR A 393 22.72 -0.28 -6.89
CA THR A 393 22.45 -0.36 -5.45
C THR A 393 22.69 1.02 -4.80
N PRO A 394 21.75 1.54 -4.02
CA PRO A 394 21.89 2.85 -3.38
C PRO A 394 23.11 2.91 -2.47
N ALA A 395 23.67 4.11 -2.32
CA ALA A 395 24.72 4.37 -1.34
C ALA A 395 24.21 4.18 0.10
N ILE A 396 25.12 3.94 1.01
CA ILE A 396 24.84 3.91 2.45
C ILE A 396 24.27 5.28 2.85
N PRO A 397 23.14 5.34 3.59
CA PRO A 397 22.59 6.61 4.05
C PRO A 397 23.59 7.43 4.86
N ALA A 398 23.80 8.69 4.50
CA ALA A 398 24.72 9.59 5.18
C ALA A 398 24.02 10.38 6.29
N GLY A 399 24.78 10.79 7.32
CA GLY A 399 24.29 11.68 8.37
C GLY A 399 23.20 11.05 9.26
N PHE A 400 23.13 9.73 9.31
CA PHE A 400 22.17 9.02 10.19
C PHE A 400 22.50 9.33 11.65
N ARG A 401 21.51 9.82 12.40
CA ARG A 401 21.64 10.20 13.80
C ARG A 401 20.31 10.05 14.56
N ILE A 402 20.43 9.95 15.86
CA ILE A 402 19.31 10.08 16.79
C ILE A 402 19.25 11.54 17.22
N ASP A 403 18.11 12.20 16.95
CA ASP A 403 17.88 13.58 17.38
C ASP A 403 17.33 13.63 18.80
N GLU A 404 16.51 12.62 19.17
CA GLU A 404 15.92 12.49 20.49
C GLU A 404 15.67 11.02 20.82
N LEU A 405 15.91 10.62 22.06
CA LEU A 405 15.62 9.31 22.60
C LEU A 405 15.11 9.44 24.03
N THR A 406 13.89 8.97 24.26
CA THR A 406 13.29 8.98 25.60
C THR A 406 13.61 7.70 26.38
N THR A 407 13.40 7.75 27.70
CA THR A 407 13.56 6.56 28.58
C THR A 407 12.60 5.43 28.24
N ASP A 408 11.46 5.73 27.64
CA ASP A 408 10.45 4.74 27.25
C ASP A 408 10.74 4.11 25.87
N GLY A 409 11.80 4.57 25.20
CA GLY A 409 12.25 4.04 23.90
C GLY A 409 11.57 4.71 22.71
N GLU A 410 10.90 5.83 22.90
CA GLU A 410 10.50 6.70 21.80
C GLU A 410 11.73 7.41 21.24
N MET A 411 11.81 7.53 19.92
CA MET A 411 12.95 8.24 19.31
C MET A 411 12.55 9.01 18.06
N ASN A 412 13.26 10.09 17.83
CA ASN A 412 13.33 10.79 16.57
C ASN A 412 14.69 10.53 15.94
N VAL A 413 14.70 10.06 14.71
CA VAL A 413 15.92 9.83 13.94
C VAL A 413 15.86 10.63 12.65
N SER A 414 17.02 11.04 12.16
CA SER A 414 17.13 11.76 10.89
C SER A 414 18.42 11.39 10.15
N TRP A 415 18.46 11.72 8.86
CA TRP A 415 19.57 11.47 7.95
C TRP A 415 19.58 12.46 6.81
N GLN A 416 20.63 12.44 6.00
CA GLN A 416 20.66 13.22 4.76
C GLN A 416 19.81 12.51 3.70
N LYS A 417 18.79 13.21 3.20
CA LYS A 417 17.97 12.71 2.12
C LYS A 417 18.79 12.61 0.83
N ALA A 418 18.82 11.43 0.25
CA ALA A 418 19.36 11.24 -1.08
C ALA A 418 18.39 11.76 -2.17
N ASP A 419 18.90 11.88 -3.40
CA ASP A 419 18.05 12.24 -4.54
C ASP A 419 16.95 11.20 -4.74
N PHE A 420 15.72 11.67 -4.83
CA PHE A 420 14.56 10.85 -5.07
C PHE A 420 14.63 10.08 -6.41
N ALA A 421 15.42 10.57 -7.36
CA ALA A 421 15.65 9.83 -8.61
C ALA A 421 16.36 8.49 -8.38
N SER A 422 17.21 8.37 -7.34
CA SER A 422 18.02 7.18 -7.06
C SER A 422 17.52 6.34 -5.87
N VAL A 423 16.81 6.95 -4.93
CA VAL A 423 16.32 6.29 -3.71
C VAL A 423 14.80 6.35 -3.66
N ASP A 424 14.17 5.19 -3.46
CA ASP A 424 12.73 5.05 -3.31
C ASP A 424 12.30 5.34 -1.87
N SER A 425 12.96 4.68 -0.92
CA SER A 425 12.60 4.73 0.50
C SER A 425 13.78 4.31 1.38
N TYR A 426 13.55 4.31 2.68
CA TYR A 426 14.52 3.87 3.70
C TYR A 426 13.88 2.86 4.63
N ILE A 427 14.63 1.84 5.03
CA ILE A 427 14.23 0.86 6.03
C ILE A 427 15.02 1.12 7.31
N LEU A 428 14.31 1.34 8.41
CA LEU A 428 14.86 1.45 9.74
C LEU A 428 14.61 0.16 10.51
N GLU A 429 15.68 -0.39 11.04
CA GLU A 429 15.69 -1.67 11.78
C GLU A 429 16.43 -1.50 13.10
N ALA A 430 16.10 -2.34 14.09
CA ALA A 430 16.93 -2.56 15.27
C ALA A 430 17.44 -3.99 15.30
N VAL A 431 18.69 -4.19 15.71
CA VAL A 431 19.27 -5.52 15.91
C VAL A 431 19.58 -5.68 17.39
N ASP A 432 18.95 -6.67 18.02
CA ASP A 432 19.15 -6.97 19.43
C ASP A 432 20.48 -7.70 19.69
N ALA A 433 20.81 -7.90 20.96
CA ALA A 433 22.03 -8.57 21.37
C ALA A 433 22.13 -10.05 20.91
N SER A 434 21.01 -10.66 20.56
CA SER A 434 20.92 -12.02 20.03
C SER A 434 21.05 -12.07 18.50
N GLY A 435 21.09 -10.91 17.85
CA GLY A 435 21.17 -10.79 16.39
C GLY A 435 19.83 -10.80 15.68
N ASN A 436 18.69 -10.77 16.40
CA ASN A 436 17.38 -10.68 15.77
C ASN A 436 17.16 -9.30 15.19
N VAL A 437 16.62 -9.24 13.98
CA VAL A 437 16.33 -8.00 13.27
C VAL A 437 14.86 -7.62 13.48
N HIS A 438 14.64 -6.49 14.11
CA HIS A 438 13.32 -5.94 14.36
C HIS A 438 13.03 -4.82 13.35
N HIS A 439 12.01 -4.98 12.52
CA HIS A 439 11.53 -3.92 11.64
C HIS A 439 10.91 -2.81 12.48
N LEU A 440 11.39 -1.58 12.34
CA LEU A 440 10.87 -0.43 13.07
C LEU A 440 10.00 0.46 12.18
N ALA A 441 10.48 0.77 10.96
CA ALA A 441 9.74 1.58 10.02
C ALA A 441 10.30 1.51 8.60
N GLN A 442 9.43 1.74 7.61
CA GLN A 442 9.82 2.22 6.29
C GLN A 442 9.48 3.70 6.16
N ALA A 443 10.41 4.51 5.68
CA ALA A 443 10.29 5.96 5.59
C ALA A 443 10.57 6.46 4.18
N TYR A 444 9.91 7.55 3.80
CA TYR A 444 10.01 8.15 2.46
C TYR A 444 10.60 9.58 2.51
N GLY A 445 10.93 10.05 3.69
CA GLY A 445 11.57 11.34 3.96
C GLY A 445 13.01 11.19 4.44
N ASP A 446 13.46 12.16 5.20
CA ASP A 446 14.79 12.28 5.81
C ASP A 446 14.77 12.18 7.34
N SER A 447 13.61 11.84 7.88
CA SER A 447 13.41 11.68 9.33
C SER A 447 12.29 10.67 9.63
N ARG A 448 12.31 10.11 10.84
CA ARG A 448 11.28 9.22 11.33
C ARG A 448 11.14 9.30 12.85
N TYR A 449 9.88 9.45 13.29
CA TYR A 449 9.50 9.18 14.66
C TYR A 449 9.18 7.69 14.85
N VAL A 450 9.78 7.08 15.83
CA VAL A 450 9.52 5.69 16.26
C VAL A 450 8.87 5.75 17.63
N LYS A 451 7.61 5.36 17.69
CA LYS A 451 6.79 5.49 18.91
C LYS A 451 7.33 4.68 20.09
N LYS A 452 7.90 3.50 19.81
CA LYS A 452 8.45 2.64 20.85
C LYS A 452 9.39 1.61 20.23
N VAL A 453 10.59 1.52 20.79
CA VAL A 453 11.47 0.37 20.58
C VAL A 453 11.46 -0.44 21.84
N ASP A 454 10.83 -1.62 21.80
CA ASP A 454 10.65 -2.50 22.95
C ASP A 454 11.85 -3.43 23.12
N LEU A 455 13.05 -2.84 23.12
CA LEU A 455 14.32 -3.52 23.35
C LEU A 455 15.01 -2.88 24.54
N GLU A 456 15.42 -3.71 25.49
CA GLU A 456 16.19 -3.29 26.65
C GLU A 456 17.69 -3.44 26.40
N GLY A 457 18.49 -2.68 27.17
CA GLY A 457 19.95 -2.76 27.09
C GLY A 457 20.53 -2.11 25.84
N SER A 458 21.53 -2.76 25.27
CA SER A 458 22.21 -2.27 24.06
C SER A 458 21.69 -2.97 22.82
N TYR A 459 21.41 -2.20 21.78
CA TYR A 459 21.03 -2.67 20.46
C TYR A 459 21.61 -1.79 19.36
N MET A 460 21.62 -2.28 18.13
CA MET A 460 22.10 -1.56 16.96
C MET A 460 20.90 -1.03 16.17
N LEU A 461 20.86 0.26 15.87
CA LEU A 461 19.97 0.80 14.85
C LEU A 461 20.64 0.69 13.48
N ARG A 462 19.89 0.32 12.47
CA ARG A 462 20.30 0.22 11.07
C ARG A 462 19.36 0.99 10.17
N LEU A 463 19.93 1.86 9.35
CA LEU A 463 19.20 2.54 8.29
C LEU A 463 19.75 2.10 6.94
N ARG A 464 18.85 1.63 6.07
CA ARG A 464 19.19 1.20 4.70
C ARG A 464 18.40 2.01 3.70
N ALA A 465 19.02 2.39 2.60
CA ALA A 465 18.32 2.96 1.45
C ALA A 465 17.81 1.84 0.52
N VAL A 466 16.63 2.05 -0.05
CA VAL A 466 15.99 1.17 -1.04
C VAL A 466 16.01 1.90 -2.39
N GLY A 467 16.52 1.24 -3.42
CA GLY A 467 16.58 1.77 -4.79
C GLY A 467 15.25 1.67 -5.53
N LYS A 468 15.18 2.30 -6.69
CA LYS A 468 14.00 2.27 -7.58
C LYS A 468 13.68 0.89 -8.16
N ASP A 469 14.63 -0.01 -8.11
CA ASP A 469 14.52 -1.43 -8.46
C ASP A 469 14.28 -2.35 -7.25
N GLY A 470 14.15 -1.77 -6.04
CA GLY A 470 14.03 -2.50 -4.78
C GLY A 470 15.35 -3.09 -4.27
N SER A 471 16.50 -2.71 -4.83
CA SER A 471 17.81 -3.05 -4.28
C SER A 471 18.02 -2.35 -2.93
N ILE A 472 18.73 -3.00 -2.00
CA ILE A 472 18.90 -2.52 -0.63
C ILE A 472 20.37 -2.24 -0.37
N SER A 473 20.70 -1.04 0.14
CA SER A 473 22.05 -0.63 0.47
C SER A 473 22.64 -1.41 1.67
N GLN A 474 23.96 -1.31 1.86
CA GLN A 474 24.56 -1.56 3.16
C GLN A 474 23.98 -0.57 4.20
N PRO A 475 23.91 -0.96 5.50
CA PRO A 475 23.33 -0.11 6.53
C PRO A 475 24.28 1.01 6.96
N ALA A 476 23.71 2.17 7.30
CA ALA A 476 24.30 3.06 8.29
C ALA A 476 23.91 2.55 9.69
N GLU A 477 24.85 2.51 10.62
CA GLU A 477 24.65 1.86 11.91
C GLU A 477 24.92 2.83 13.08
N LEU A 478 24.09 2.75 14.13
CA LEU A 478 24.25 3.45 15.39
C LEU A 478 24.01 2.51 16.55
N VAL A 479 24.91 2.52 17.53
CA VAL A 479 24.73 1.77 18.78
C VAL A 479 23.88 2.60 19.74
N VAL A 480 22.81 1.99 20.24
CA VAL A 480 21.97 2.55 21.30
C VAL A 480 22.20 1.78 22.57
N ASN A 481 22.44 2.50 23.67
CA ASN A 481 22.58 1.91 25.00
C ASN A 481 21.56 2.54 25.95
N ARG A 482 20.39 1.95 26.08
CA ARG A 482 19.32 2.45 26.95
C ARG A 482 19.64 2.37 28.43
N SER A 483 20.52 1.45 28.82
CA SER A 483 20.95 1.37 30.23
C SER A 483 21.77 2.58 30.67
N ALA A 484 22.33 3.34 29.73
CA ALA A 484 23.09 4.56 30.00
C ALA A 484 22.21 5.83 30.07
N LEU A 485 20.92 5.73 29.77
CA LEU A 485 20.02 6.88 29.84
C LEU A 485 19.62 7.15 31.30
N PRO A 486 19.60 8.44 31.73
CA PRO A 486 19.00 8.80 33.00
C PRO A 486 17.53 8.42 33.04
N SER A 487 17.05 7.96 34.19
CA SER A 487 15.63 7.66 34.40
C SER A 487 15.03 8.65 35.43
N GLU A 488 13.71 8.69 35.50
CA GLU A 488 13.00 9.52 36.47
C GLU A 488 13.39 11.02 36.36
N LEU A 489 13.57 11.52 35.12
CA LEU A 489 13.81 12.93 34.89
C LEU A 489 12.59 13.74 35.34
N THR A 490 12.79 14.61 36.31
CA THR A 490 11.78 15.54 36.79
C THR A 490 12.27 16.98 36.70
N TYR A 491 11.38 17.88 36.43
CA TYR A 491 11.66 19.32 36.48
C TYR A 491 10.63 20.01 37.36
N ALA A 492 11.08 20.97 38.14
CA ALA A 492 10.19 21.80 38.94
C ALA A 492 9.65 22.96 38.08
N THR A 493 8.35 23.00 37.90
CA THR A 493 7.67 24.16 37.31
C THR A 493 7.12 25.03 38.42
N ALA A 494 7.36 26.32 38.34
CA ALA A 494 6.72 27.29 39.24
C ALA A 494 5.21 27.32 38.97
N LYS A 495 4.39 27.16 40.00
CA LYS A 495 2.95 27.38 39.95
C LYS A 495 2.58 28.68 40.65
N ASP A 496 1.59 29.40 40.11
CA ASP A 496 1.01 30.54 40.78
C ASP A 496 0.19 30.11 42.03
N SER A 497 -0.31 31.09 42.76
CA SER A 497 -1.13 30.85 43.95
C SER A 497 -2.45 30.06 43.68
N ASN A 498 -2.84 29.93 42.40
CA ASN A 498 -4.01 29.20 41.96
C ASN A 498 -3.67 27.79 41.41
N GLY A 499 -2.38 27.40 41.45
CA GLY A 499 -1.93 26.11 40.97
C GLY A 499 -1.71 26.03 39.43
N ASN A 500 -1.87 27.12 38.71
CA ASN A 500 -1.60 27.16 37.27
C ASN A 500 -0.10 27.26 37.03
N PHE A 501 0.38 26.61 35.98
CA PHE A 501 1.77 26.74 35.54
C PHE A 501 2.01 28.17 35.09
N THR A 502 2.98 28.86 35.71
CA THR A 502 3.44 30.15 35.22
C THR A 502 4.25 29.92 33.94
N GLN A 503 3.99 30.78 32.95
CA GLN A 503 4.84 30.80 31.75
C GLN A 503 6.30 30.99 32.22
N ALA A 504 7.18 30.09 31.75
CA ALA A 504 8.59 30.17 32.12
C ALA A 504 9.10 31.59 31.83
N ALA A 505 9.54 32.25 32.86
CA ALA A 505 10.19 33.53 32.70
C ALA A 505 11.42 33.31 31.79
N THR A 506 11.65 34.22 30.86
CA THR A 506 12.78 34.19 29.92
C THR A 506 14.17 34.21 30.62
N SER A 507 14.19 34.21 31.94
CA SER A 507 15.38 34.08 32.79
C SER A 507 14.97 33.46 34.12
N GLY A 508 14.90 32.16 34.23
CA GLY A 508 14.63 31.42 35.46
C GLY A 508 15.57 30.24 35.61
N GLN A 509 15.93 29.90 36.84
CA GLN A 509 16.61 28.65 37.15
C GLN A 509 15.59 27.51 37.08
N VAL A 510 15.89 26.49 36.31
CA VAL A 510 15.15 25.22 36.28
C VAL A 510 15.98 24.22 37.05
N GLU A 511 15.40 23.62 38.10
CA GLU A 511 16.04 22.53 38.82
C GLU A 511 15.63 21.22 38.09
N LEU A 512 16.61 20.50 37.58
CA LEU A 512 16.44 19.18 36.98
C LEU A 512 16.96 18.14 37.96
N SER A 513 16.18 17.11 38.22
CA SER A 513 16.60 15.95 38.97
C SER A 513 16.32 14.68 38.17
N TRP A 514 17.20 13.73 38.27
CA TRP A 514 17.08 12.44 37.59
C TRP A 514 17.77 11.36 38.38
N LYS A 515 17.40 10.11 38.09
CA LYS A 515 18.07 8.95 38.63
C LYS A 515 19.22 8.56 37.70
N ALA A 516 20.39 8.35 38.26
CA ALA A 516 21.54 7.90 37.49
C ALA A 516 21.24 6.56 36.79
N PRO A 517 21.76 6.35 35.58
CA PRO A 517 21.58 5.08 34.87
C PRO A 517 22.18 3.92 35.64
N ALA A 518 21.59 2.73 35.50
CA ALA A 518 22.05 1.52 36.20
C ALA A 518 23.46 1.10 35.78
N SER A 519 23.88 1.44 34.56
CA SER A 519 25.24 1.18 34.03
C SER A 519 25.57 2.18 32.91
N GLY A 520 26.87 2.44 32.75
CA GLY A 520 27.39 3.35 31.71
C GLY A 520 27.41 4.82 32.13
N THR A 521 28.04 5.64 31.28
CA THR A 521 28.05 7.11 31.44
C THR A 521 27.00 7.70 30.52
N PRO A 522 26.13 8.59 31.01
CA PRO A 522 25.17 9.27 30.14
C PRO A 522 25.90 10.00 29.03
N THR A 523 25.53 9.73 27.79
CA THR A 523 25.94 10.52 26.63
C THR A 523 24.87 11.57 26.43
N GLY A 524 25.07 12.75 26.96
CA GLY A 524 24.14 13.87 26.95
C GLY A 524 23.99 14.52 25.60
#